data_5199ce6407a511667551366f73163b92
#
_entry.id   5199ce6407a511667551366f73163b92
#
_cell.length_a   1.000
_cell.length_b   1.000
_cell.length_c   1.000
_cell.angle_alpha   90.00
_cell.angle_beta   90.00
_cell.angle_gamma   90.00
#
_symmetry.space_group_name_H-M   'P 1'
#
loop_
_entity.id
_entity.type
_entity.pdbx_description
1 polymer ?
#
loop_
_entity_poly.entity_id
_entity_poly.type
_entity_poly.pdbx_seq_one_letter_code
_entity_poly.pdbx_strand_id
1 'polypeptide(L)'
;MEKAKLFLLSSFLLCLLCSCGDGKPDRRLADSIEQTWLQCETDLQEACVRAEGLKDSVRDASEYVRQAYDLLCIRLRDKSRVIPSSPDSAMHAVAYFSKHGSDIDRERACYYLGSAYRDLKDYPQAVRHFLKAVEAAEQSGGADTTIWLNALSQLSQLYMQQLNYEEELRTALMAAGLAKEVRQNLGFHLTGVASAYRHLNDTLRCLLYLDEAYRTIQDEHFHPKYGGVLAYMLQTYSDYRRHEMCDTLLQQLTLLPEAQRPQNYDLCLARSYEETDRTDSAILHYTAYYNREQSIVGRYEASAGLQRCHLRQGDFRLAALWGCRLYETNDSIITERAFEETQRARDTYVYYRDREKEQAIMQRDRQIISASVIVVLTLLCIMLGVAVLYKHRKKKFDEEIDGKEKLLHHAEEEIQERSAELVQRKRINKELTQMVLLDNATESAGNVIEYFCRVAAGKEKMREEAWKELMSAIEILYPDFHEAVQGRLQGQLREPLLRTICLMKIGMRPAQIAQVMDARKQTVWNRVKRARDTCGDLLDEVRALE
;
A
#
# COMPACT_ATOMS: atom_id res chain seq x y z
N MET A 1 -47.72 17.63 41.46
CA MET A 1 -47.04 16.84 40.41
C MET A 1 -47.33 17.33 38.97
N GLU A 2 -48.51 17.80 38.63
CA GLU A 2 -48.81 18.29 37.30
C GLU A 2 -48.08 19.60 36.91
N LYS A 3 -47.93 20.54 37.86
CA LYS A 3 -47.19 21.80 37.61
C LYS A 3 -45.67 21.58 37.33
N ALA A 4 -45.05 20.55 37.88
CA ALA A 4 -43.67 20.19 37.59
C ALA A 4 -43.50 19.51 36.22
N LYS A 5 -44.52 18.75 35.78
CA LYS A 5 -44.53 18.17 34.42
C LYS A 5 -44.73 19.24 33.34
N LEU A 6 -45.57 20.24 33.63
CA LEU A 6 -45.79 21.35 32.71
C LEU A 6 -44.54 22.25 32.59
N PHE A 7 -43.80 22.45 33.66
CA PHE A 7 -42.54 23.22 33.67
C PHE A 7 -41.42 22.47 32.93
N LEU A 8 -41.32 21.14 33.09
CA LEU A 8 -40.38 20.31 32.33
C LEU A 8 -40.75 20.23 30.84
N LEU A 9 -42.04 20.16 30.50
CA LEU A 9 -42.49 20.18 29.11
C LEU A 9 -42.24 21.56 28.48
N SER A 10 -42.50 22.66 29.19
CA SER A 10 -42.22 24.01 28.68
C SER A 10 -40.73 24.30 28.53
N SER A 11 -39.90 23.79 29.46
CA SER A 11 -38.43 23.88 29.36
C SER A 11 -37.90 23.06 28.18
N PHE A 12 -38.46 21.86 27.96
CA PHE A 12 -38.10 21.01 26.80
C PHE A 12 -38.56 21.62 25.47
N LEU A 13 -39.75 22.24 25.45
CA LEU A 13 -40.26 22.96 24.28
C LEU A 13 -39.44 24.25 23.99
N LEU A 14 -38.99 24.94 25.05
CA LEU A 14 -38.11 26.11 24.94
C LEU A 14 -36.73 25.73 24.39
N CYS A 15 -36.17 24.58 24.83
CA CYS A 15 -34.93 24.04 24.25
C CYS A 15 -35.07 23.63 22.79
N LEU A 16 -36.25 23.11 22.38
CA LEU A 16 -36.54 22.78 20.98
C LEU A 16 -36.76 24.03 20.11
N LEU A 17 -37.27 25.14 20.69
CA LEU A 17 -37.45 26.40 19.98
C LEU A 17 -36.16 27.25 19.89
N CYS A 18 -35.21 27.08 20.81
CA CYS A 18 -33.88 27.69 20.73
C CYS A 18 -32.94 26.98 19.74
N SER A 19 -33.30 25.80 19.24
CA SER A 19 -32.55 25.07 18.23
C SER A 19 -32.86 25.47 16.77
N CYS A 20 -33.75 26.44 16.55
CA CYS A 20 -34.13 26.94 15.22
C CYS A 20 -33.71 28.38 14.97
N GLY A 21 -32.50 28.77 15.42
CA GLY A 21 -31.88 30.06 15.11
C GLY A 21 -30.79 29.91 14.03
N ASP A 22 -31.00 30.51 12.87
CA ASP A 22 -30.01 30.91 11.87
C ASP A 22 -29.24 29.89 11.04
N GLY A 23 -29.91 28.85 10.53
CA GLY A 23 -29.31 27.92 9.55
C GLY A 23 -29.10 28.46 8.12
N LYS A 24 -29.55 29.69 7.79
CA LYS A 24 -29.48 30.20 6.40
C LYS A 24 -28.08 30.65 5.96
N PRO A 25 -27.29 31.42 6.74
CA PRO A 25 -25.94 31.78 6.34
C PRO A 25 -25.01 30.58 6.30
N ASP A 26 -25.08 29.67 7.26
CA ASP A 26 -24.28 28.45 7.30
C ASP A 26 -24.55 27.53 6.11
N ARG A 27 -25.80 27.40 5.71
CA ARG A 27 -26.16 26.58 4.54
C ARG A 27 -25.58 27.14 3.24
N ARG A 28 -25.64 28.46 3.03
CA ARG A 28 -25.03 29.12 1.85
C ARG A 28 -23.51 28.94 1.82
N LEU A 29 -22.87 29.02 2.98
CA LEU A 29 -21.44 28.80 3.10
C LEU A 29 -21.07 27.33 2.82
N ALA A 30 -21.81 26.39 3.36
CA ALA A 30 -21.64 24.97 3.08
C ALA A 30 -21.82 24.66 1.58
N ASP A 31 -22.87 25.24 0.94
CA ASP A 31 -23.09 25.09 -0.50
C ASP A 31 -21.90 25.71 -1.31
N SER A 32 -21.36 26.85 -0.88
CA SER A 32 -20.18 27.46 -1.53
C SER A 32 -18.93 26.64 -1.37
N ILE A 33 -18.72 26.01 -0.21
CA ILE A 33 -17.61 25.08 0.04
C ILE A 33 -17.75 23.85 -0.89
N GLU A 34 -18.95 23.28 -0.99
CA GLU A 34 -19.22 22.15 -1.87
C GLU A 34 -19.02 22.50 -3.35
N GLN A 35 -19.47 23.66 -3.80
CA GLN A 35 -19.20 24.14 -5.17
C GLN A 35 -17.70 24.29 -5.42
N THR A 36 -16.96 24.85 -4.45
CA THR A 36 -15.51 24.96 -4.56
C THR A 36 -14.82 23.59 -4.54
N TRP A 37 -15.37 22.65 -3.78
CA TRP A 37 -14.94 21.24 -3.78
C TRP A 37 -15.04 20.63 -5.17
N LEU A 38 -16.16 20.77 -5.84
CA LEU A 38 -16.39 20.27 -7.20
C LEU A 38 -15.49 21.00 -8.23
N GLN A 39 -15.30 22.31 -8.06
CA GLN A 39 -14.45 23.13 -8.91
C GLN A 39 -12.99 22.64 -8.94
N CYS A 40 -12.49 22.03 -7.86
CA CYS A 40 -11.14 21.46 -7.80
C CYS A 40 -10.84 20.42 -8.90
N GLU A 41 -11.87 19.80 -9.50
CA GLU A 41 -11.68 18.83 -10.59
C GLU A 41 -11.54 19.49 -11.96
N THR A 42 -12.09 20.68 -12.14
CA THR A 42 -12.14 21.38 -13.44
C THR A 42 -11.13 22.52 -13.51
N ASP A 43 -11.03 23.32 -12.44
CA ASP A 43 -10.11 24.44 -12.35
C ASP A 43 -9.61 24.62 -10.91
N LEU A 44 -8.41 24.09 -10.66
CA LEU A 44 -7.77 24.15 -9.34
C LEU A 44 -7.40 25.59 -8.95
N GLN A 45 -7.00 26.42 -9.91
CA GLN A 45 -6.59 27.79 -9.63
C GLN A 45 -7.79 28.63 -9.19
N GLU A 46 -8.90 28.55 -9.90
CA GLU A 46 -10.15 29.22 -9.52
C GLU A 46 -10.68 28.70 -8.16
N ALA A 47 -10.58 27.38 -7.90
CA ALA A 47 -10.96 26.81 -6.62
C ALA A 47 -10.12 27.37 -5.45
N CYS A 48 -8.82 27.57 -5.65
CA CYS A 48 -7.95 28.20 -4.65
C CYS A 48 -8.36 29.65 -4.36
N VAL A 49 -8.66 30.44 -5.40
CA VAL A 49 -9.12 31.83 -5.25
C VAL A 49 -10.45 31.91 -4.50
N ARG A 50 -11.39 31.03 -4.85
CA ARG A 50 -12.70 30.94 -4.16
C ARG A 50 -12.54 30.55 -2.69
N ALA A 51 -11.73 29.55 -2.40
CA ALA A 51 -11.48 29.13 -1.03
C ALA A 51 -10.89 30.26 -0.18
N GLU A 52 -9.93 31.00 -0.69
CA GLU A 52 -9.38 32.16 0.03
C GLU A 52 -10.45 33.24 0.28
N GLY A 53 -11.36 33.49 -0.67
CA GLY A 53 -12.49 34.40 -0.51
C GLY A 53 -13.51 33.96 0.56
N LEU A 54 -13.60 32.68 0.89
CA LEU A 54 -14.50 32.15 1.93
C LEU A 54 -13.92 32.25 3.35
N LYS A 55 -12.61 32.40 3.49
CA LYS A 55 -11.84 32.29 4.74
C LYS A 55 -12.38 33.15 5.89
N ASP A 56 -12.63 34.41 5.64
CA ASP A 56 -13.13 35.33 6.69
C ASP A 56 -14.57 35.00 7.10
N SER A 57 -15.40 34.60 6.14
CA SER A 57 -16.80 34.24 6.39
C SER A 57 -16.93 32.92 7.19
N VAL A 58 -15.99 32.01 7.03
CA VAL A 58 -15.98 30.72 7.73
C VAL A 58 -15.58 30.86 9.21
N ARG A 59 -14.84 31.90 9.57
CA ARG A 59 -14.33 32.09 10.95
C ARG A 59 -15.44 32.09 11.99
N ASP A 60 -16.56 32.72 11.69
CA ASP A 60 -17.70 32.87 12.60
C ASP A 60 -18.83 31.87 12.32
N ALA A 61 -18.60 30.92 11.40
CA ALA A 61 -19.57 29.89 11.05
C ALA A 61 -19.63 28.74 12.08
N SER A 62 -20.60 27.84 11.92
CA SER A 62 -20.74 26.65 12.74
C SER A 62 -19.49 25.75 12.64
N GLU A 63 -19.29 24.90 13.65
CA GLU A 63 -18.16 23.98 13.67
C GLU A 63 -18.14 23.07 12.42
N TYR A 64 -19.30 22.61 11.99
CA TYR A 64 -19.41 21.81 10.76
C TYR A 64 -18.84 22.54 9.54
N VAL A 65 -19.22 23.79 9.34
CA VAL A 65 -18.76 24.59 8.20
C VAL A 65 -17.25 24.85 8.27
N ARG A 66 -16.73 25.13 9.47
CA ARG A 66 -15.28 25.29 9.67
C ARG A 66 -14.51 24.02 9.31
N GLN A 67 -14.97 22.87 9.79
CA GLN A 67 -14.32 21.58 9.49
C GLN A 67 -14.45 21.18 8.01
N ALA A 68 -15.57 21.49 7.37
CA ALA A 68 -15.74 21.30 5.92
C ALA A 68 -14.78 22.20 5.11
N TYR A 69 -14.59 23.44 5.54
CA TYR A 69 -13.62 24.34 4.93
C TYR A 69 -12.17 23.88 5.14
N ASP A 70 -11.83 23.42 6.35
CA ASP A 70 -10.49 22.88 6.64
C ASP A 70 -10.20 21.66 5.76
N LEU A 71 -11.20 20.78 5.57
CA LEU A 71 -11.08 19.63 4.69
C LEU A 71 -10.91 20.05 3.21
N LEU A 72 -11.63 21.09 2.76
CA LEU A 72 -11.42 21.70 1.44
C LEU A 72 -9.98 22.23 1.29
N CYS A 73 -9.45 22.91 2.31
CA CYS A 73 -8.08 23.41 2.29
C CYS A 73 -7.05 22.25 2.22
N ILE A 74 -7.30 21.13 2.88
CA ILE A 74 -6.47 19.93 2.78
C ILE A 74 -6.51 19.39 1.34
N ARG A 75 -7.70 19.28 0.73
CA ARG A 75 -7.87 18.88 -0.67
C ARG A 75 -7.09 19.77 -1.64
N LEU A 76 -7.20 21.09 -1.50
CA LEU A 76 -6.49 22.04 -2.35
C LEU A 76 -4.97 21.88 -2.26
N ARG A 77 -4.43 21.65 -1.06
CA ARG A 77 -3.00 21.38 -0.87
C ARG A 77 -2.58 20.08 -1.54
N ASP A 78 -3.33 19.00 -1.33
CA ASP A 78 -3.08 17.69 -1.96
C ASP A 78 -3.07 17.81 -3.49
N LYS A 79 -4.09 18.44 -4.08
CA LYS A 79 -4.17 18.71 -5.52
C LYS A 79 -3.03 19.59 -6.04
N SER A 80 -2.56 20.54 -5.23
CA SER A 80 -1.40 21.40 -5.52
C SER A 80 -0.05 20.70 -5.26
N ARG A 81 -0.05 19.43 -4.87
CA ARG A 81 1.14 18.64 -4.53
C ARG A 81 1.99 19.24 -3.41
N VAL A 82 1.35 19.90 -2.45
CA VAL A 82 2.00 20.45 -1.26
C VAL A 82 2.01 19.37 -0.19
N ILE A 83 3.20 18.84 0.08
CA ILE A 83 3.40 17.80 1.12
C ILE A 83 3.09 18.40 2.49
N PRO A 84 2.21 17.79 3.31
CA PRO A 84 1.94 18.27 4.65
C PRO A 84 3.14 18.04 5.58
N SER A 85 3.32 18.92 6.57
CA SER A 85 4.35 18.75 7.61
C SER A 85 3.95 17.71 8.67
N SER A 86 2.65 17.49 8.87
CA SER A 86 2.07 16.50 9.78
C SER A 86 0.68 16.08 9.30
N PRO A 87 0.13 14.94 9.77
CA PRO A 87 -1.23 14.50 9.45
C PRO A 87 -2.31 15.17 10.32
N ASP A 88 -1.94 16.02 11.28
CA ASP A 88 -2.82 16.49 12.36
C ASP A 88 -4.11 17.15 11.87
N SER A 89 -4.02 18.03 10.86
CA SER A 89 -5.21 18.68 10.30
C SER A 89 -6.22 17.68 9.74
N ALA A 90 -5.73 16.66 9.01
CA ALA A 90 -6.60 15.61 8.48
C ALA A 90 -7.12 14.66 9.58
N MET A 91 -6.33 14.41 10.63
CA MET A 91 -6.76 13.66 11.81
C MET A 91 -7.91 14.37 12.55
N HIS A 92 -7.83 15.68 12.71
CA HIS A 92 -8.91 16.47 13.30
C HIS A 92 -10.18 16.39 12.48
N ALA A 93 -10.09 16.50 11.15
CA ALA A 93 -11.24 16.33 10.26
C ALA A 93 -11.88 14.94 10.41
N VAL A 94 -11.08 13.86 10.42
CA VAL A 94 -11.59 12.49 10.63
C VAL A 94 -12.24 12.37 12.01
N ALA A 95 -11.62 12.89 13.08
CA ALA A 95 -12.16 12.83 14.43
C ALA A 95 -13.52 13.54 14.54
N TYR A 96 -13.68 14.67 13.87
CA TYR A 96 -14.93 15.42 13.84
C TYR A 96 -16.00 14.71 13.02
N PHE A 97 -15.70 14.39 11.74
CA PHE A 97 -16.68 13.82 10.82
C PHE A 97 -17.07 12.37 11.15
N SER A 98 -16.24 11.63 11.88
CA SER A 98 -16.65 10.32 12.41
C SER A 98 -17.83 10.39 13.38
N LYS A 99 -18.02 11.53 14.05
CA LYS A 99 -19.10 11.74 15.05
C LYS A 99 -20.26 12.57 14.52
N HIS A 100 -19.97 13.53 13.64
CA HIS A 100 -20.92 14.59 13.26
C HIS A 100 -21.13 14.68 11.75
N GLY A 101 -20.33 13.96 10.94
CA GLY A 101 -20.39 14.01 9.49
C GLY A 101 -21.37 13.01 8.88
N SER A 102 -21.77 13.28 7.64
CA SER A 102 -22.39 12.32 6.75
C SER A 102 -21.40 11.23 6.31
N ASP A 103 -21.88 10.21 5.59
CA ASP A 103 -21.00 9.19 5.01
C ASP A 103 -20.03 9.80 4.01
N ILE A 104 -20.46 10.80 3.21
CA ILE A 104 -19.61 11.55 2.27
C ILE A 104 -18.49 12.29 3.02
N ASP A 105 -18.81 12.96 4.12
CA ASP A 105 -17.81 13.69 4.91
C ASP A 105 -16.77 12.72 5.49
N ARG A 106 -17.22 11.54 5.97
CA ARG A 106 -16.33 10.48 6.47
C ARG A 106 -15.45 9.91 5.37
N GLU A 107 -16.02 9.63 4.21
CA GLU A 107 -15.30 9.17 3.03
C GLU A 107 -14.18 10.15 2.66
N ARG A 108 -14.52 11.41 2.46
CA ARG A 108 -13.58 12.49 2.11
C ARG A 108 -12.49 12.69 3.15
N ALA A 109 -12.87 12.77 4.44
CA ALA A 109 -11.92 12.95 5.53
C ALA A 109 -10.94 11.77 5.64
N CYS A 110 -11.43 10.53 5.55
CA CYS A 110 -10.58 9.34 5.57
C CYS A 110 -9.64 9.30 4.36
N TYR A 111 -10.13 9.64 3.17
CA TYR A 111 -9.30 9.70 1.97
C TYR A 111 -8.13 10.68 2.14
N TYR A 112 -8.39 11.92 2.58
CA TYR A 112 -7.34 12.92 2.73
C TYR A 112 -6.40 12.65 3.89
N LEU A 113 -6.85 11.95 4.93
CA LEU A 113 -5.92 11.45 5.95
C LEU A 113 -5.02 10.34 5.39
N GLY A 114 -5.57 9.44 4.58
CA GLY A 114 -4.77 8.47 3.83
C GLY A 114 -3.75 9.13 2.91
N SER A 115 -4.15 10.19 2.20
CA SER A 115 -3.28 10.99 1.33
C SER A 115 -2.15 11.65 2.11
N ALA A 116 -2.46 12.25 3.27
CA ALA A 116 -1.44 12.87 4.13
C ALA A 116 -0.42 11.85 4.64
N TYR A 117 -0.86 10.67 5.08
CA TYR A 117 0.06 9.59 5.49
C TYR A 117 0.89 9.04 4.33
N ARG A 118 0.32 8.90 3.13
CA ARG A 118 1.05 8.51 1.91
C ARG A 118 2.19 9.50 1.62
N ASP A 119 1.91 10.79 1.66
CA ASP A 119 2.88 11.84 1.37
C ASP A 119 3.99 11.93 2.42
N LEU A 120 3.65 11.60 3.67
CA LEU A 120 4.60 11.45 4.78
C LEU A 120 5.32 10.07 4.78
N LYS A 121 5.04 9.21 3.78
CA LYS A 121 5.59 7.86 3.64
C LYS A 121 5.23 6.89 4.77
N ASP A 122 4.17 7.17 5.53
CA ASP A 122 3.59 6.21 6.49
C ASP A 122 2.54 5.35 5.76
N TYR A 123 3.03 4.43 4.94
CA TYR A 123 2.20 3.60 4.06
C TYR A 123 1.20 2.71 4.80
N PRO A 124 1.51 2.11 5.95
CA PRO A 124 0.54 1.34 6.73
C PRO A 124 -0.68 2.17 7.16
N GLN A 125 -0.47 3.39 7.63
CA GLN A 125 -1.58 4.28 8.00
C GLN A 125 -2.33 4.76 6.76
N ALA A 126 -1.62 5.05 5.67
CA ALA A 126 -2.24 5.42 4.39
C ALA A 126 -3.22 4.33 3.91
N VAL A 127 -2.77 3.06 3.84
CA VAL A 127 -3.63 1.92 3.47
C VAL A 127 -4.84 1.82 4.39
N ARG A 128 -4.63 1.92 5.71
CA ARG A 128 -5.71 1.86 6.70
C ARG A 128 -6.79 2.91 6.46
N HIS A 129 -6.39 4.14 6.17
CA HIS A 129 -7.34 5.24 6.00
C HIS A 129 -7.99 5.23 4.62
N PHE A 130 -7.31 4.80 3.57
CA PHE A 130 -7.94 4.57 2.28
C PHE A 130 -8.95 3.41 2.32
N LEU A 131 -8.69 2.33 3.07
CA LEU A 131 -9.69 1.27 3.30
C LEU A 131 -10.93 1.79 4.02
N LYS A 132 -10.76 2.66 5.04
CA LYS A 132 -11.90 3.32 5.70
C LYS A 132 -12.68 4.25 4.76
N ALA A 133 -11.99 4.92 3.84
CA ALA A 133 -12.65 5.74 2.83
C ALA A 133 -13.48 4.89 1.88
N VAL A 134 -12.96 3.74 1.42
CA VAL A 134 -13.70 2.78 0.59
C VAL A 134 -14.91 2.23 1.35
N GLU A 135 -14.76 1.84 2.61
CA GLU A 135 -15.86 1.36 3.45
C GLU A 135 -16.96 2.43 3.61
N ALA A 136 -16.60 3.69 3.84
CA ALA A 136 -17.55 4.79 3.94
C ALA A 136 -18.26 5.05 2.59
N ALA A 137 -17.54 4.94 1.46
CA ALA A 137 -18.11 5.07 0.12
C ALA A 137 -19.12 3.95 -0.19
N GLU A 138 -18.82 2.71 0.20
CA GLU A 138 -19.76 1.58 0.07
C GLU A 138 -21.03 1.81 0.90
N GLN A 139 -20.88 2.30 2.14
CA GLN A 139 -22.02 2.62 3.03
C GLN A 139 -22.88 3.77 2.51
N SER A 140 -22.28 4.77 1.87
CA SER A 140 -22.98 5.91 1.26
C SER A 140 -23.67 5.58 -0.06
N GLY A 141 -23.43 4.38 -0.61
CA GLY A 141 -23.88 4.01 -1.95
C GLY A 141 -23.15 4.75 -3.07
N GLY A 142 -21.91 5.19 -2.80
CA GLY A 142 -21.05 5.87 -3.77
C GLY A 142 -21.40 7.34 -4.00
N ALA A 143 -21.71 8.07 -2.94
CA ALA A 143 -22.11 9.47 -3.04
C ALA A 143 -21.01 10.40 -3.57
N ASP A 144 -19.71 10.08 -3.34
CA ASP A 144 -18.57 10.74 -3.99
C ASP A 144 -17.72 9.70 -4.76
N THR A 145 -18.23 9.28 -5.93
CA THR A 145 -17.58 8.26 -6.76
C THR A 145 -16.15 8.62 -7.18
N THR A 146 -15.83 9.91 -7.26
CA THR A 146 -14.48 10.39 -7.58
C THR A 146 -13.50 10.07 -6.45
N ILE A 147 -13.87 10.35 -5.20
CA ILE A 147 -13.06 9.99 -4.03
C ILE A 147 -12.93 8.48 -3.89
N TRP A 148 -14.03 7.74 -4.10
CA TRP A 148 -14.00 6.28 -4.08
C TRP A 148 -13.03 5.69 -5.10
N LEU A 149 -13.11 6.11 -6.37
CA LEU A 149 -12.19 5.71 -7.43
C LEU A 149 -10.73 6.07 -7.09
N ASN A 150 -10.52 7.27 -6.55
CA ASN A 150 -9.19 7.70 -6.14
C ASN A 150 -8.67 6.84 -4.98
N ALA A 151 -9.49 6.51 -3.98
CA ALA A 151 -9.10 5.66 -2.85
C ALA A 151 -8.67 4.26 -3.32
N LEU A 152 -9.46 3.64 -4.20
CA LEU A 152 -9.12 2.34 -4.81
C LEU A 152 -7.82 2.41 -5.61
N SER A 153 -7.60 3.49 -6.38
CA SER A 153 -6.36 3.69 -7.15
C SER A 153 -5.15 3.86 -6.24
N GLN A 154 -5.28 4.62 -5.14
CA GLN A 154 -4.20 4.78 -4.16
C GLN A 154 -3.88 3.45 -3.45
N LEU A 155 -4.90 2.67 -3.09
CA LEU A 155 -4.71 1.35 -2.50
C LEU A 155 -3.97 0.42 -3.47
N SER A 156 -4.40 0.36 -4.74
CA SER A 156 -3.74 -0.44 -5.77
C SER A 156 -2.25 -0.06 -5.90
N GLN A 157 -1.95 1.24 -5.94
CA GLN A 157 -0.58 1.73 -6.01
C GLN A 157 0.24 1.40 -4.76
N LEU A 158 -0.33 1.51 -3.57
CA LEU A 158 0.35 1.17 -2.32
C LEU A 158 0.60 -0.34 -2.21
N TYR A 159 -0.34 -1.18 -2.63
CA TYR A 159 -0.14 -2.63 -2.66
C TYR A 159 0.94 -3.03 -3.67
N MET A 160 0.99 -2.39 -4.84
CA MET A 160 2.08 -2.56 -5.79
C MET A 160 3.45 -2.24 -5.15
N GLN A 161 3.56 -1.10 -4.45
CA GLN A 161 4.80 -0.71 -3.76
C GLN A 161 5.19 -1.69 -2.66
N GLN A 162 4.22 -2.37 -2.04
CA GLN A 162 4.42 -3.40 -1.02
C GLN A 162 4.66 -4.79 -1.64
N LEU A 163 4.71 -4.91 -2.96
CA LEU A 163 4.82 -6.18 -3.70
C LEU A 163 3.66 -7.16 -3.41
N ASN A 164 2.52 -6.64 -2.98
CA ASN A 164 1.30 -7.41 -2.74
C ASN A 164 0.41 -7.37 -3.99
N TYR A 165 0.81 -8.12 -4.99
CA TYR A 165 0.23 -8.05 -6.33
C TYR A 165 -1.19 -8.61 -6.42
N GLU A 166 -1.59 -9.52 -5.53
CA GLU A 166 -2.97 -10.02 -5.45
C GLU A 166 -3.93 -8.92 -4.96
N GLU A 167 -3.57 -8.19 -3.92
CA GLU A 167 -4.38 -7.08 -3.44
C GLU A 167 -4.35 -5.89 -4.41
N GLU A 168 -3.22 -5.65 -5.10
CA GLU A 168 -3.14 -4.71 -6.22
C GLU A 168 -4.17 -5.05 -7.29
N LEU A 169 -4.20 -6.31 -7.75
CA LEU A 169 -5.16 -6.77 -8.76
C LEU A 169 -6.60 -6.65 -8.29
N ARG A 170 -6.87 -7.07 -7.06
CA ARG A 170 -8.21 -7.01 -6.48
C ARG A 170 -8.74 -5.59 -6.45
N THR A 171 -7.95 -4.65 -5.96
CA THR A 171 -8.34 -3.24 -5.86
C THR A 171 -8.42 -2.57 -7.23
N ALA A 172 -7.52 -2.90 -8.17
CA ALA A 172 -7.58 -2.41 -9.54
C ALA A 172 -8.84 -2.89 -10.28
N LEU A 173 -9.24 -4.15 -10.10
CA LEU A 173 -10.48 -4.70 -10.66
C LEU A 173 -11.73 -4.02 -10.07
N MET A 174 -11.75 -3.75 -8.76
CA MET A 174 -12.82 -2.98 -8.12
C MET A 174 -12.92 -1.58 -8.72
N ALA A 175 -11.78 -0.88 -8.88
CA ALA A 175 -11.74 0.45 -9.48
C ALA A 175 -12.23 0.44 -10.93
N ALA A 176 -11.82 -0.55 -11.74
CA ALA A 176 -12.26 -0.67 -13.12
C ALA A 176 -13.78 -1.01 -13.22
N GLY A 177 -14.28 -1.87 -12.33
CA GLY A 177 -15.72 -2.17 -12.22
C GLY A 177 -16.53 -0.91 -11.91
N LEU A 178 -16.16 -0.17 -10.88
CA LEU A 178 -16.81 1.09 -10.51
C LEU A 178 -16.70 2.14 -11.64
N ALA A 179 -15.52 2.31 -12.23
CA ALA A 179 -15.29 3.24 -13.34
C ALA A 179 -16.19 2.94 -14.54
N LYS A 180 -16.46 1.67 -14.81
CA LYS A 180 -17.38 1.22 -15.87
C LYS A 180 -18.84 1.58 -15.56
N GLU A 181 -19.26 1.39 -14.31
CA GLU A 181 -20.63 1.74 -13.86
C GLU A 181 -20.88 3.24 -13.94
N VAL A 182 -19.93 4.04 -13.42
CA VAL A 182 -20.07 5.51 -13.38
C VAL A 182 -19.62 6.20 -14.66
N ARG A 183 -19.07 5.45 -15.63
CA ARG A 183 -18.54 5.94 -16.91
C ARG A 183 -17.46 7.02 -16.74
N GLN A 184 -16.54 6.80 -15.80
CA GLN A 184 -15.52 7.77 -15.45
C GLN A 184 -14.11 7.17 -15.55
N ASN A 185 -13.28 7.69 -16.46
CA ASN A 185 -11.87 7.33 -16.62
C ASN A 185 -11.60 5.81 -16.73
N LEU A 186 -12.49 5.06 -17.36
CA LEU A 186 -12.39 3.60 -17.45
C LEU A 186 -11.06 3.15 -18.06
N GLY A 187 -10.59 3.81 -19.12
CA GLY A 187 -9.31 3.48 -19.76
C GLY A 187 -8.11 3.58 -18.80
N PHE A 188 -8.11 4.57 -17.88
CA PHE A 188 -7.10 4.69 -16.83
C PHE A 188 -7.13 3.49 -15.87
N HIS A 189 -8.32 3.11 -15.39
CA HIS A 189 -8.47 2.01 -14.42
C HIS A 189 -8.18 0.63 -15.05
N LEU A 190 -8.55 0.41 -16.32
CA LEU A 190 -8.16 -0.80 -17.05
C LEU A 190 -6.64 -0.91 -17.21
N THR A 191 -5.93 0.22 -17.38
CA THR A 191 -4.46 0.23 -17.38
C THR A 191 -3.89 -0.19 -16.02
N GLY A 192 -4.53 0.19 -14.93
CA GLY A 192 -4.18 -0.28 -13.58
C GLY A 192 -4.33 -1.80 -13.44
N VAL A 193 -5.40 -2.38 -13.99
CA VAL A 193 -5.60 -3.85 -14.01
C VAL A 193 -4.50 -4.53 -14.84
N ALA A 194 -4.16 -3.96 -16.00
CA ALA A 194 -3.08 -4.48 -16.83
C ALA A 194 -1.73 -4.45 -16.10
N SER A 195 -1.46 -3.36 -15.35
CA SER A 195 -0.28 -3.23 -14.49
C SER A 195 -0.20 -4.35 -13.45
N ALA A 196 -1.29 -4.63 -12.76
CA ALA A 196 -1.34 -5.69 -11.77
C ALA A 196 -1.08 -7.08 -12.38
N TYR A 197 -1.67 -7.38 -13.55
CA TYR A 197 -1.38 -8.63 -14.27
C TYR A 197 0.08 -8.70 -14.73
N ARG A 198 0.71 -7.59 -15.11
CA ARG A 198 2.13 -7.53 -15.44
C ARG A 198 2.99 -7.92 -14.24
N HIS A 199 2.68 -7.41 -13.05
CA HIS A 199 3.39 -7.75 -11.81
C HIS A 199 3.19 -9.21 -11.41
N LEU A 200 2.04 -9.80 -11.72
CA LEU A 200 1.76 -11.22 -11.56
C LEU A 200 2.36 -12.10 -12.69
N ASN A 201 3.11 -11.51 -13.63
CA ASN A 201 3.69 -12.18 -14.79
C ASN A 201 2.64 -12.83 -15.73
N ASP A 202 1.40 -12.39 -15.69
CA ASP A 202 0.36 -12.82 -16.63
C ASP A 202 0.33 -11.90 -17.85
N THR A 203 1.26 -12.19 -18.79
CA THR A 203 1.42 -11.41 -20.03
C THR A 203 0.14 -11.39 -20.86
N LEU A 204 -0.59 -12.50 -20.91
CA LEU A 204 -1.79 -12.60 -21.75
C LEU A 204 -2.86 -11.63 -21.28
N ARG A 205 -3.20 -11.69 -19.99
CA ARG A 205 -4.22 -10.80 -19.42
C ARG A 205 -3.74 -9.34 -19.40
N CYS A 206 -2.46 -9.10 -19.10
CA CYS A 206 -1.88 -7.76 -19.20
C CYS A 206 -2.15 -7.14 -20.57
N LEU A 207 -1.82 -7.81 -21.66
CA LEU A 207 -2.03 -7.31 -23.03
C LEU A 207 -3.51 -7.15 -23.36
N LEU A 208 -4.38 -8.10 -22.96
CA LEU A 208 -5.82 -7.99 -23.20
C LEU A 208 -6.42 -6.74 -22.55
N TYR A 209 -6.07 -6.46 -21.29
CA TYR A 209 -6.55 -5.27 -20.58
C TYR A 209 -5.94 -3.98 -21.13
N LEU A 210 -4.68 -3.99 -21.60
CA LEU A 210 -4.09 -2.84 -22.30
C LEU A 210 -4.81 -2.55 -23.61
N ASP A 211 -5.13 -3.56 -24.41
CA ASP A 211 -5.86 -3.40 -25.67
C ASP A 211 -7.28 -2.87 -25.42
N GLU A 212 -7.94 -3.32 -24.34
CA GLU A 212 -9.25 -2.80 -23.93
C GLU A 212 -9.15 -1.35 -23.44
N ALA A 213 -8.14 -1.05 -22.62
CA ALA A 213 -7.87 0.31 -22.15
C ALA A 213 -7.59 1.26 -23.30
N TYR A 214 -6.78 0.85 -24.27
CA TYR A 214 -6.47 1.66 -25.44
C TYR A 214 -7.73 1.99 -26.26
N ARG A 215 -8.57 0.98 -26.56
CA ARG A 215 -9.85 1.18 -27.26
C ARG A 215 -10.77 2.13 -26.50
N THR A 216 -10.88 1.93 -25.19
CA THR A 216 -11.71 2.79 -24.33
C THR A 216 -11.24 4.26 -24.38
N ILE A 217 -9.93 4.52 -24.33
CA ILE A 217 -9.38 5.88 -24.40
C ILE A 217 -9.66 6.51 -25.79
N GLN A 218 -9.61 5.74 -26.87
CA GLN A 218 -9.95 6.25 -28.20
C GLN A 218 -11.45 6.62 -28.30
N ASP A 219 -12.33 5.80 -27.74
CA ASP A 219 -13.79 6.04 -27.72
C ASP A 219 -14.17 7.25 -26.82
N GLU A 220 -13.41 7.50 -25.75
CA GLU A 220 -13.57 8.66 -24.87
C GLU A 220 -13.04 9.97 -25.48
N HIS A 221 -12.73 10.00 -26.77
CA HIS A 221 -12.18 11.15 -27.49
C HIS A 221 -10.89 11.65 -26.85
N PHE A 222 -9.82 10.92 -27.06
CA PHE A 222 -8.45 11.17 -26.60
C PHE A 222 -8.26 12.51 -25.89
N HIS A 223 -8.24 12.48 -24.56
CA HIS A 223 -7.99 13.66 -23.74
C HIS A 223 -6.50 13.71 -23.34
N PRO A 224 -5.84 14.88 -23.39
CA PRO A 224 -4.43 15.04 -23.02
C PRO A 224 -4.05 14.52 -21.63
N LYS A 225 -5.02 14.40 -20.70
CA LYS A 225 -4.83 13.78 -19.39
C LYS A 225 -4.32 12.33 -19.44
N TYR A 226 -4.49 11.63 -20.57
CA TYR A 226 -4.05 10.26 -20.75
C TYR A 226 -2.57 10.13 -21.14
N GLY A 227 -1.80 11.22 -21.27
CA GLY A 227 -0.39 11.16 -21.65
C GLY A 227 0.45 10.17 -20.82
N GLY A 228 0.26 10.15 -19.50
CA GLY A 228 0.93 9.19 -18.60
C GLY A 228 0.50 7.73 -18.86
N VAL A 229 -0.77 7.51 -19.17
CA VAL A 229 -1.31 6.17 -19.52
C VAL A 229 -0.71 5.68 -20.83
N LEU A 230 -0.68 6.51 -21.86
CA LEU A 230 -0.07 6.17 -23.15
C LEU A 230 1.43 5.87 -23.02
N ALA A 231 2.15 6.63 -22.19
CA ALA A 231 3.55 6.36 -21.91
C ALA A 231 3.76 5.00 -21.23
N TYR A 232 2.90 4.65 -20.26
CA TYR A 232 2.92 3.33 -19.63
C TYR A 232 2.59 2.21 -20.62
N MET A 233 1.57 2.41 -21.48
CA MET A 233 1.22 1.46 -22.54
C MET A 233 2.39 1.26 -23.51
N LEU A 234 3.00 2.35 -23.99
CA LEU A 234 4.15 2.30 -24.89
C LEU A 234 5.29 1.48 -24.26
N GLN A 235 5.63 1.76 -23.00
CA GLN A 235 6.66 1.00 -22.30
C GLN A 235 6.31 -0.49 -22.21
N THR A 236 5.06 -0.82 -21.85
CA THR A 236 4.65 -2.21 -21.66
C THR A 236 4.58 -2.98 -22.98
N TYR A 237 4.03 -2.38 -24.04
CA TYR A 237 4.04 -3.01 -25.37
C TYR A 237 5.45 -3.18 -25.93
N SER A 238 6.35 -2.26 -25.62
CA SER A 238 7.76 -2.34 -25.96
C SER A 238 8.44 -3.52 -25.27
N ASP A 239 8.26 -3.66 -23.94
CA ASP A 239 8.78 -4.80 -23.17
C ASP A 239 8.30 -6.15 -23.74
N TYR A 240 7.08 -6.20 -24.32
CA TYR A 240 6.50 -7.38 -24.97
C TYR A 240 6.68 -7.41 -26.49
N ARG A 241 7.51 -6.53 -27.05
CA ARG A 241 7.87 -6.46 -28.50
C ARG A 241 6.67 -6.33 -29.43
N ARG A 242 5.66 -5.55 -29.01
CA ARG A 242 4.48 -5.23 -29.83
C ARG A 242 4.71 -3.95 -30.63
N HIS A 243 5.61 -4.01 -31.63
CA HIS A 243 6.12 -2.84 -32.36
C HIS A 243 5.04 -2.01 -33.06
N GLU A 244 4.02 -2.64 -33.62
CA GLU A 244 2.92 -1.95 -34.29
C GLU A 244 2.16 -1.00 -33.36
N MET A 245 1.88 -1.47 -32.14
CA MET A 245 1.25 -0.63 -31.11
C MET A 245 2.19 0.45 -30.60
N CYS A 246 3.49 0.17 -30.53
CA CYS A 246 4.48 1.16 -30.12
C CYS A 246 4.54 2.34 -31.08
N ASP A 247 4.54 2.09 -32.39
CA ASP A 247 4.55 3.16 -33.42
C ASP A 247 3.31 4.05 -33.30
N THR A 248 2.14 3.44 -33.13
CA THR A 248 0.87 4.16 -32.95
C THR A 248 0.89 5.05 -31.71
N LEU A 249 1.29 4.50 -30.56
CA LEU A 249 1.36 5.23 -29.30
C LEU A 249 2.43 6.33 -29.31
N LEU A 250 3.57 6.07 -29.98
CA LEU A 250 4.63 7.05 -30.16
C LEU A 250 4.12 8.27 -30.93
N GLN A 251 3.37 8.03 -32.02
CA GLN A 251 2.76 9.09 -32.81
C GLN A 251 1.81 9.94 -31.96
N GLN A 252 0.94 9.30 -31.16
CA GLN A 252 0.01 10.01 -30.28
C GLN A 252 0.73 10.82 -29.19
N LEU A 253 1.77 10.25 -28.58
CA LEU A 253 2.58 10.94 -27.57
C LEU A 253 3.31 12.16 -28.13
N THR A 254 3.83 12.07 -29.37
CA THR A 254 4.54 13.20 -30.00
C THR A 254 3.62 14.36 -30.35
N LEU A 255 2.33 14.10 -30.57
CA LEU A 255 1.31 15.14 -30.82
C LEU A 255 0.87 15.89 -29.55
N LEU A 256 1.23 15.40 -28.35
CA LEU A 256 0.86 16.09 -27.12
C LEU A 256 1.58 17.43 -26.97
N PRO A 257 0.86 18.50 -26.58
CA PRO A 257 1.47 19.77 -26.19
C PRO A 257 2.51 19.55 -25.05
N GLU A 258 3.55 20.34 -25.03
CA GLU A 258 4.66 20.18 -24.08
C GLU A 258 4.19 20.16 -22.62
N ALA A 259 3.26 21.05 -22.25
CA ALA A 259 2.69 21.10 -20.89
C ALA A 259 1.90 19.85 -20.48
N GLN A 260 1.55 18.97 -21.42
CA GLN A 260 0.75 17.78 -21.20
C GLN A 260 1.56 16.49 -21.37
N ARG A 261 2.84 16.61 -21.74
CA ARG A 261 3.74 15.47 -21.86
C ARG A 261 4.01 14.86 -20.49
N PRO A 262 3.97 13.52 -20.37
CA PRO A 262 4.28 12.86 -19.11
C PRO A 262 5.76 13.10 -18.74
N GLN A 263 6.05 13.03 -17.44
CA GLN A 263 7.40 13.27 -16.92
C GLN A 263 8.45 12.34 -17.55
N ASN A 264 8.08 11.08 -17.85
CA ASN A 264 8.94 10.10 -18.49
C ASN A 264 8.85 10.10 -20.03
N TYR A 265 8.32 11.16 -20.65
CA TYR A 265 8.12 11.27 -22.09
C TYR A 265 9.39 10.96 -22.88
N ASP A 266 10.50 11.63 -22.58
CA ASP A 266 11.75 11.40 -23.28
C ASP A 266 12.31 9.98 -23.10
N LEU A 267 12.10 9.36 -21.93
CA LEU A 267 12.49 7.98 -21.68
C LEU A 267 11.70 7.00 -22.57
N CYS A 268 10.40 7.23 -22.71
CA CYS A 268 9.55 6.40 -23.56
C CYS A 268 9.96 6.52 -25.04
N LEU A 269 10.22 7.73 -25.53
CA LEU A 269 10.74 7.97 -26.89
C LEU A 269 12.09 7.30 -27.09
N ALA A 270 13.01 7.49 -26.15
CA ALA A 270 14.35 6.93 -26.23
C ALA A 270 14.33 5.40 -26.37
N ARG A 271 13.52 4.71 -25.56
CA ARG A 271 13.36 3.25 -25.61
C ARG A 271 12.79 2.80 -26.97
N SER A 272 11.73 3.46 -27.45
CA SER A 272 11.13 3.13 -28.73
C SER A 272 12.10 3.34 -29.90
N TYR A 273 12.90 4.41 -29.89
CA TYR A 273 13.94 4.64 -30.89
C TYR A 273 15.09 3.63 -30.78
N GLU A 274 15.47 3.23 -29.56
CA GLU A 274 16.48 2.18 -29.37
C GLU A 274 16.05 0.85 -29.99
N GLU A 275 14.78 0.46 -29.83
CA GLU A 275 14.23 -0.80 -30.34
C GLU A 275 14.08 -0.80 -31.87
N THR A 276 13.84 0.38 -32.45
CA THR A 276 13.76 0.54 -33.93
C THR A 276 15.09 0.88 -34.58
N ASP A 277 16.22 0.63 -33.89
CA ASP A 277 17.60 0.90 -34.33
C ASP A 277 17.88 2.37 -34.73
N ARG A 278 17.01 3.30 -34.29
CA ARG A 278 17.21 4.74 -34.49
C ARG A 278 18.08 5.31 -33.35
N THR A 279 19.31 4.79 -33.28
CA THR A 279 20.23 4.97 -32.17
C THR A 279 20.53 6.45 -31.85
N ASP A 280 20.71 7.30 -32.87
CA ASP A 280 20.97 8.75 -32.66
C ASP A 280 19.80 9.44 -31.98
N SER A 281 18.58 9.14 -32.39
CA SER A 281 17.37 9.68 -31.77
C SER A 281 17.21 9.16 -30.34
N ALA A 282 17.53 7.88 -30.09
CA ALA A 282 17.52 7.31 -28.77
C ALA A 282 18.49 8.02 -27.83
N ILE A 283 19.73 8.25 -28.26
CA ILE A 283 20.75 8.99 -27.50
C ILE A 283 20.28 10.40 -27.15
N LEU A 284 19.69 11.10 -28.12
CA LEU A 284 19.17 12.46 -27.91
C LEU A 284 18.15 12.48 -26.74
N HIS A 285 17.16 11.59 -26.79
CA HIS A 285 16.09 11.55 -25.80
C HIS A 285 16.54 10.98 -24.45
N TYR A 286 17.42 9.95 -24.42
CA TYR A 286 18.03 9.50 -23.17
C TYR A 286 18.83 10.61 -22.49
N THR A 287 19.58 11.40 -23.28
CA THR A 287 20.37 12.52 -22.74
C THR A 287 19.46 13.63 -22.20
N ALA A 288 18.39 13.96 -22.92
CA ALA A 288 17.41 14.95 -22.47
C ALA A 288 16.74 14.50 -21.16
N TYR A 289 16.34 13.24 -21.06
CA TYR A 289 15.75 12.67 -19.86
C TYR A 289 16.75 12.67 -18.69
N TYR A 290 17.99 12.19 -18.88
CA TYR A 290 19.03 12.17 -17.86
C TYR A 290 19.30 13.55 -17.25
N ASN A 291 19.35 14.60 -18.09
CA ASN A 291 19.65 15.96 -17.65
C ASN A 291 18.51 16.60 -16.87
N ARG A 292 17.25 16.20 -17.14
CA ARG A 292 16.06 16.72 -16.46
C ARG A 292 15.69 15.92 -15.23
N GLU A 293 15.97 14.62 -15.24
CA GLU A 293 15.55 13.70 -14.19
C GLU A 293 16.37 13.88 -12.90
N GLN A 294 15.68 13.96 -11.77
CA GLN A 294 16.31 14.11 -10.46
C GLN A 294 16.38 12.79 -9.69
N SER A 295 15.51 11.82 -10.01
CA SER A 295 15.52 10.52 -9.33
C SER A 295 16.72 9.68 -9.74
N ILE A 296 17.30 8.97 -8.77
CA ILE A 296 18.44 8.08 -9.01
C ILE A 296 18.04 6.95 -9.97
N VAL A 297 16.83 6.42 -9.82
CA VAL A 297 16.30 5.33 -10.67
C VAL A 297 16.15 5.79 -12.12
N GLY A 298 15.59 6.98 -12.35
CA GLY A 298 15.46 7.52 -13.70
C GLY A 298 16.81 7.77 -14.38
N ARG A 299 17.79 8.29 -13.64
CA ARG A 299 19.17 8.47 -14.15
C ARG A 299 19.85 7.13 -14.44
N TYR A 300 19.61 6.10 -13.62
CA TYR A 300 20.09 4.75 -13.87
C TYR A 300 19.53 4.22 -15.20
N GLU A 301 18.23 4.32 -15.41
CA GLU A 301 17.58 3.85 -16.64
C GLU A 301 18.11 4.56 -17.88
N ALA A 302 18.27 5.89 -17.80
CA ALA A 302 18.84 6.67 -18.90
C ALA A 302 20.30 6.30 -19.18
N SER A 303 21.11 6.13 -18.14
CA SER A 303 22.51 5.74 -18.25
C SER A 303 22.66 4.36 -18.89
N ALA A 304 21.82 3.40 -18.53
CA ALA A 304 21.78 2.08 -19.12
C ALA A 304 21.43 2.13 -20.62
N GLY A 305 20.43 2.94 -20.97
CA GLY A 305 20.08 3.18 -22.38
C GLY A 305 21.21 3.80 -23.18
N LEU A 306 21.84 4.84 -22.63
CA LEU A 306 22.98 5.51 -23.28
C LEU A 306 24.17 4.57 -23.45
N GLN A 307 24.47 3.76 -22.45
CA GLN A 307 25.52 2.74 -22.58
C GLN A 307 25.24 1.78 -23.72
N ARG A 308 24.02 1.21 -23.79
CA ARG A 308 23.65 0.28 -24.87
C ARG A 308 23.70 0.94 -26.24
N CYS A 309 23.20 2.16 -26.37
CA CYS A 309 23.22 2.90 -27.62
C CYS A 309 24.65 3.16 -28.12
N HIS A 310 25.57 3.61 -27.25
CA HIS A 310 26.95 3.84 -27.60
C HIS A 310 27.72 2.54 -27.92
N LEU A 311 27.39 1.44 -27.23
CA LEU A 311 27.92 0.12 -27.61
C LEU A 311 27.52 -0.29 -29.01
N ARG A 312 26.25 -0.08 -29.41
CA ARG A 312 25.77 -0.35 -30.77
C ARG A 312 26.44 0.52 -31.82
N GLN A 313 26.78 1.76 -31.50
CA GLN A 313 27.52 2.65 -32.40
C GLN A 313 29.03 2.35 -32.45
N GLY A 314 29.54 1.47 -31.58
CA GLY A 314 30.96 1.19 -31.49
C GLY A 314 31.76 2.29 -30.76
N ASP A 315 31.08 3.25 -30.13
CA ASP A 315 31.74 4.25 -29.26
C ASP A 315 32.00 3.68 -27.87
N PHE A 316 33.01 2.86 -27.77
CA PHE A 316 33.36 2.19 -26.51
C PHE A 316 33.80 3.17 -25.43
N ARG A 317 34.28 4.37 -25.79
CA ARG A 317 34.70 5.39 -24.82
C ARG A 317 33.48 5.97 -24.10
N LEU A 318 32.45 6.38 -24.84
CA LEU A 318 31.21 6.89 -24.24
C LEU A 318 30.44 5.76 -23.56
N ALA A 319 30.41 4.57 -24.12
CA ALA A 319 29.81 3.41 -23.48
C ALA A 319 30.44 3.09 -22.11
N ALA A 320 31.78 3.17 -22.01
CA ALA A 320 32.47 2.98 -20.73
C ALA A 320 32.14 4.09 -19.73
N LEU A 321 32.09 5.35 -20.19
CA LEU A 321 31.71 6.49 -19.34
C LEU A 321 30.30 6.31 -18.75
N TRP A 322 29.34 5.93 -19.57
CA TRP A 322 27.97 5.67 -19.11
C TRP A 322 27.87 4.42 -18.24
N GLY A 323 28.71 3.41 -18.51
CA GLY A 323 28.86 2.23 -17.64
C GLY A 323 29.37 2.56 -16.24
N CYS A 324 30.34 3.47 -16.12
CA CYS A 324 30.79 3.96 -14.82
C CYS A 324 29.66 4.69 -14.06
N ARG A 325 28.93 5.58 -14.74
CA ARG A 325 27.77 6.27 -14.13
C ARG A 325 26.66 5.32 -13.73
N LEU A 326 26.44 4.28 -14.54
CA LEU A 326 25.48 3.22 -14.23
C LEU A 326 25.88 2.47 -12.97
N TYR A 327 27.15 2.14 -12.81
CA TYR A 327 27.67 1.48 -11.62
C TYR A 327 27.52 2.34 -10.35
N GLU A 328 27.89 3.63 -10.44
CA GLU A 328 27.76 4.59 -9.33
C GLU A 328 26.28 4.73 -8.88
N THR A 329 25.36 4.83 -9.85
CA THR A 329 23.93 4.94 -9.55
C THR A 329 23.35 3.62 -9.02
N ASN A 330 23.84 2.47 -9.49
CA ASN A 330 23.37 1.17 -9.02
C ASN A 330 23.70 0.93 -7.54
N ASP A 331 24.87 1.30 -7.09
CA ASP A 331 25.28 1.18 -5.68
C ASP A 331 24.37 2.03 -4.77
N SER A 332 24.05 3.24 -5.23
CA SER A 332 23.10 4.13 -4.54
C SER A 332 21.67 3.55 -4.52
N ILE A 333 21.21 2.94 -5.62
CA ILE A 333 19.89 2.28 -5.69
C ILE A 333 19.82 1.08 -4.74
N ILE A 334 20.87 0.26 -4.69
CA ILE A 334 20.93 -0.89 -3.78
C ILE A 334 20.82 -0.41 -2.34
N THR A 335 21.56 0.65 -2.00
CA THR A 335 21.55 1.23 -0.65
C THR A 335 20.16 1.82 -0.32
N GLU A 336 19.54 2.55 -1.24
CA GLU A 336 18.21 3.14 -1.07
C GLU A 336 17.13 2.04 -0.95
N ARG A 337 17.17 1.00 -1.78
CA ARG A 337 16.26 -0.15 -1.70
C ARG A 337 16.41 -0.92 -0.38
N ALA A 338 17.63 -1.19 0.06
CA ALA A 338 17.86 -1.84 1.35
C ALA A 338 17.30 -1.00 2.51
N PHE A 339 17.46 0.33 2.45
CA PHE A 339 16.86 1.25 3.41
C PHE A 339 15.33 1.22 3.35
N GLU A 340 14.74 1.28 2.15
CA GLU A 340 13.28 1.20 1.96
C GLU A 340 12.71 -0.15 2.41
N GLU A 341 13.39 -1.27 2.17
CA GLU A 341 12.98 -2.59 2.65
C GLU A 341 13.01 -2.67 4.18
N THR A 342 14.03 -2.10 4.79
CA THR A 342 14.12 -1.98 6.24
C THR A 342 13.00 -1.11 6.82
N GLN A 343 12.70 0.01 6.17
CA GLN A 343 11.58 0.87 6.54
C GLN A 343 10.25 0.13 6.38
N ARG A 344 10.03 -0.58 5.26
CA ARG A 344 8.80 -1.39 5.05
C ARG A 344 8.63 -2.45 6.12
N ALA A 345 9.70 -3.19 6.45
CA ALA A 345 9.66 -4.20 7.50
C ALA A 345 9.30 -3.57 8.86
N ARG A 346 9.89 -2.42 9.18
CA ARG A 346 9.58 -1.64 10.39
C ARG A 346 8.14 -1.16 10.39
N ASP A 347 7.68 -0.59 9.29
CA ASP A 347 6.33 -0.03 9.16
C ASP A 347 5.27 -1.14 9.24
N THR A 348 5.55 -2.28 8.62
CA THR A 348 4.71 -3.48 8.73
C THR A 348 4.66 -3.98 10.17
N TYR A 349 5.79 -4.05 10.86
CA TYR A 349 5.85 -4.42 12.27
C TYR A 349 5.08 -3.43 13.16
N VAL A 350 5.27 -2.12 12.95
CA VAL A 350 4.54 -1.08 13.70
C VAL A 350 3.03 -1.20 13.46
N TYR A 351 2.62 -1.42 12.20
CA TYR A 351 1.21 -1.61 11.86
C TYR A 351 0.58 -2.80 12.59
N TYR A 352 1.22 -3.98 12.55
CA TYR A 352 0.69 -5.16 13.23
C TYR A 352 0.69 -4.98 14.75
N ARG A 353 1.75 -4.41 15.33
CA ARG A 353 1.85 -4.10 16.75
C ARG A 353 0.76 -3.13 17.21
N ASP A 354 0.51 -2.08 16.43
CA ASP A 354 -0.51 -1.09 16.79
C ASP A 354 -1.92 -1.65 16.59
N ARG A 355 -2.13 -2.50 15.59
CA ARG A 355 -3.38 -3.25 15.40
C ARG A 355 -3.64 -4.23 16.56
N GLU A 356 -2.62 -4.93 17.05
CA GLU A 356 -2.73 -5.77 18.24
C GLU A 356 -3.11 -4.96 19.49
N LYS A 357 -2.49 -3.78 19.67
CA LYS A 357 -2.85 -2.86 20.76
C LYS A 357 -4.30 -2.37 20.65
N GLU A 358 -4.73 -1.98 19.47
CA GLU A 358 -6.12 -1.57 19.23
C GLU A 358 -7.11 -2.71 19.50
N GLN A 359 -6.79 -3.93 19.06
CA GLN A 359 -7.59 -5.10 19.36
C GLN A 359 -7.63 -5.40 20.87
N ALA A 360 -6.49 -5.26 21.57
CA ALA A 360 -6.41 -5.43 23.00
C ALA A 360 -7.22 -4.34 23.74
N ILE A 361 -7.18 -3.10 23.29
CA ILE A 361 -8.00 -2.00 23.83
C ILE A 361 -9.48 -2.29 23.58
N MET A 362 -9.86 -2.65 22.37
CA MET A 362 -11.27 -3.00 22.06
C MET A 362 -11.75 -4.23 22.83
N GLN A 363 -10.91 -5.23 23.05
CA GLN A 363 -11.23 -6.37 23.90
C GLN A 363 -11.40 -5.96 25.36
N ARG A 364 -10.51 -5.10 25.88
CA ARG A 364 -10.61 -4.55 27.23
C ARG A 364 -11.88 -3.71 27.41
N ASP A 365 -12.18 -2.84 26.46
CA ASP A 365 -13.40 -2.03 26.48
C ASP A 365 -14.65 -2.91 26.40
N ARG A 366 -14.64 -3.96 25.57
CA ARG A 366 -15.71 -4.97 25.53
C ARG A 366 -15.85 -5.71 26.87
N GLN A 367 -14.74 -6.06 27.52
CA GLN A 367 -14.75 -6.67 28.84
C GLN A 367 -15.28 -5.71 29.93
N ILE A 368 -14.87 -4.43 29.88
CA ILE A 368 -15.37 -3.40 30.78
C ILE A 368 -16.88 -3.17 30.58
N ILE A 369 -17.30 -3.08 29.30
CA ILE A 369 -18.74 -2.95 28.99
C ILE A 369 -19.52 -4.17 29.42
N SER A 370 -19.03 -5.38 29.19
CA SER A 370 -19.70 -6.61 29.62
C SER A 370 -19.71 -6.73 31.14
N ALA A 371 -18.63 -6.38 31.82
CA ALA A 371 -18.57 -6.34 33.28
C ALA A 371 -19.53 -5.28 33.87
N SER A 372 -19.58 -4.09 33.25
CA SER A 372 -20.52 -3.03 33.65
C SER A 372 -21.97 -3.44 33.42
N VAL A 373 -22.25 -4.12 32.31
CA VAL A 373 -23.58 -4.69 32.03
C VAL A 373 -23.95 -5.76 33.06
N ILE A 374 -22.99 -6.62 33.43
CA ILE A 374 -23.20 -7.64 34.48
C ILE A 374 -23.46 -7.00 35.83
N VAL A 375 -22.70 -5.95 36.20
CA VAL A 375 -22.92 -5.21 37.44
C VAL A 375 -24.28 -4.50 37.43
N VAL A 376 -24.65 -3.88 36.33
CA VAL A 376 -25.96 -3.25 36.18
C VAL A 376 -27.09 -4.30 36.23
N LEU A 377 -26.89 -5.44 35.54
CA LEU A 377 -27.85 -6.55 35.58
C LEU A 377 -27.97 -7.19 36.96
N THR A 378 -26.86 -7.33 37.71
CA THR A 378 -26.88 -7.83 39.09
C THR A 378 -27.57 -6.84 40.05
N LEU A 379 -27.32 -5.53 39.89
CA LEU A 379 -28.03 -4.51 40.64
C LEU A 379 -29.51 -4.44 40.29
N LEU A 380 -29.86 -4.61 39.02
CA LEU A 380 -31.25 -4.74 38.56
C LEU A 380 -31.91 -6.02 39.08
N CYS A 381 -31.18 -7.15 39.09
CA CYS A 381 -31.68 -8.39 39.73
C CYS A 381 -31.87 -8.26 41.23
N ILE A 382 -30.96 -7.52 41.92
CA ILE A 382 -31.11 -7.21 43.34
C ILE A 382 -32.30 -6.28 43.57
N MET A 383 -32.50 -5.24 42.78
CA MET A 383 -33.67 -4.36 42.87
C MET A 383 -34.97 -5.08 42.49
N LEU A 384 -34.91 -5.95 41.47
CA LEU A 384 -36.03 -6.81 41.09
C LEU A 384 -36.26 -7.93 42.10
N GLY A 385 -35.21 -8.46 42.76
CA GLY A 385 -35.34 -9.36 43.93
C GLY A 385 -36.09 -8.74 45.08
N VAL A 386 -35.92 -7.44 45.30
CA VAL A 386 -36.73 -6.65 46.25
C VAL A 386 -38.17 -6.40 45.74
N ALA A 387 -38.32 -6.29 44.40
CA ALA A 387 -39.63 -6.14 43.76
C ALA A 387 -40.36 -7.46 43.47
N VAL A 388 -39.66 -8.59 43.59
CA VAL A 388 -40.16 -9.98 43.35
C VAL A 388 -41.05 -10.52 44.48
N LEU A 389 -41.27 -9.74 45.49
CA LEU A 389 -42.46 -9.98 46.33
C LEU A 389 -43.80 -9.90 45.52
N TYR A 390 -43.73 -9.54 44.28
CA TYR A 390 -44.87 -9.57 43.36
C TYR A 390 -44.75 -10.68 42.29
N LYS A 391 -45.29 -11.83 42.63
CA LYS A 391 -45.24 -13.10 41.90
C LYS A 391 -45.69 -13.07 40.42
N HIS A 392 -46.25 -11.97 39.91
CA HIS A 392 -46.87 -11.94 38.59
C HIS A 392 -46.04 -11.34 37.46
N ARG A 393 -44.90 -10.68 37.73
CA ARG A 393 -44.06 -10.09 36.69
C ARG A 393 -42.86 -10.97 36.26
N LYS A 394 -42.53 -11.98 37.05
CA LYS A 394 -41.40 -12.86 36.77
C LYS A 394 -41.57 -13.63 35.43
N LYS A 395 -42.78 -14.12 35.18
CA LYS A 395 -43.01 -14.94 33.98
C LYS A 395 -42.82 -14.17 32.64
N LYS A 396 -43.25 -12.89 32.60
CA LYS A 396 -43.07 -12.04 31.42
C LYS A 396 -41.62 -11.65 31.19
N PHE A 397 -40.84 -11.47 32.27
CA PHE A 397 -39.45 -11.09 32.18
C PHE A 397 -38.54 -12.25 31.78
N ASP A 398 -38.86 -13.46 32.27
CA ASP A 398 -38.13 -14.68 31.88
C ASP A 398 -38.38 -15.03 30.39
N GLU A 399 -39.59 -14.78 29.88
CA GLU A 399 -39.92 -14.94 28.47
C GLU A 399 -39.21 -13.94 27.52
N GLU A 400 -38.97 -12.72 28.04
CA GLU A 400 -38.25 -11.67 27.26
C GLU A 400 -36.72 -11.90 27.21
N ILE A 401 -36.17 -12.47 28.30
CA ILE A 401 -34.75 -12.88 28.33
C ILE A 401 -34.48 -14.05 27.36
N ASP A 402 -35.34 -15.07 27.38
CA ASP A 402 -35.21 -16.23 26.51
C ASP A 402 -35.30 -15.84 24.99
N GLY A 403 -36.13 -14.82 24.68
CA GLY A 403 -36.22 -14.25 23.34
C GLY A 403 -34.95 -13.50 22.90
N LYS A 404 -34.33 -12.77 23.84
CA LYS A 404 -33.08 -12.04 23.57
C LYS A 404 -31.86 -12.94 23.49
N GLU A 405 -31.80 -13.99 24.32
CA GLU A 405 -30.74 -15.01 24.24
C GLU A 405 -30.79 -15.79 22.91
N LYS A 406 -31.98 -16.15 22.44
CA LYS A 406 -32.15 -16.79 21.13
C LYS A 406 -31.74 -15.89 19.96
N LEU A 407 -32.04 -14.58 20.07
CA LEU A 407 -31.59 -13.58 19.08
C LEU A 407 -30.07 -13.35 19.15
N LEU A 408 -29.51 -13.33 20.37
CA LEU A 408 -28.06 -13.18 20.56
C LEU A 408 -27.31 -14.41 20.03
N HIS A 409 -27.82 -15.62 20.31
CA HIS A 409 -27.23 -16.88 19.80
C HIS A 409 -27.25 -16.92 18.26
N HIS A 410 -28.34 -16.44 17.64
CA HIS A 410 -28.42 -16.35 16.17
C HIS A 410 -27.41 -15.33 15.62
N ALA A 411 -27.24 -14.19 16.30
CA ALA A 411 -26.27 -13.17 15.90
C ALA A 411 -24.81 -13.63 16.11
N GLU A 412 -24.55 -14.39 17.15
CA GLU A 412 -23.22 -14.97 17.42
C GLU A 412 -22.88 -16.07 16.39
N GLU A 413 -23.84 -16.90 15.99
CA GLU A 413 -23.66 -17.88 14.93
C GLU A 413 -23.33 -17.18 13.59
N GLU A 414 -24.03 -16.09 13.26
CA GLU A 414 -23.78 -15.32 12.04
C GLU A 414 -22.42 -14.64 12.02
N ILE A 415 -21.96 -14.13 13.18
CA ILE A 415 -20.61 -13.55 13.34
C ILE A 415 -19.52 -14.64 13.25
N GLN A 416 -19.78 -15.81 13.85
CA GLN A 416 -18.83 -16.91 13.83
C GLN A 416 -18.66 -17.53 12.42
N GLU A 417 -19.77 -17.62 11.68
CA GLU A 417 -19.77 -18.09 10.28
C GLU A 417 -18.98 -17.12 9.37
N ARG A 418 -19.20 -15.81 9.50
CA ARG A 418 -18.44 -14.79 8.74
C ARG A 418 -16.98 -14.71 9.14
N SER A 419 -16.67 -14.94 10.42
CA SER A 419 -15.27 -14.96 10.88
C SER A 419 -14.51 -16.18 10.37
N ALA A 420 -15.17 -17.34 10.27
CA ALA A 420 -14.61 -18.56 9.69
C ALA A 420 -14.33 -18.39 8.18
N GLU A 421 -15.27 -17.76 7.44
CA GLU A 421 -15.06 -17.44 6.02
C GLU A 421 -13.87 -16.48 5.81
N LEU A 422 -13.73 -15.47 6.68
CA LEU A 422 -12.62 -14.53 6.62
C LEU A 422 -11.28 -15.18 6.95
N VAL A 423 -11.26 -16.09 7.91
CA VAL A 423 -10.03 -16.87 8.26
C VAL A 423 -9.65 -17.80 7.10
N GLN A 424 -10.63 -18.44 6.49
CA GLN A 424 -10.40 -19.32 5.33
C GLN A 424 -9.89 -18.53 4.11
N ARG A 425 -10.49 -17.36 3.81
CA ARG A 425 -9.99 -16.45 2.76
C ARG A 425 -8.57 -15.95 3.04
N LYS A 426 -8.27 -15.57 4.28
CA LYS A 426 -6.91 -15.15 4.67
C LYS A 426 -5.90 -16.29 4.55
N ARG A 427 -6.30 -17.53 4.87
CA ARG A 427 -5.44 -18.72 4.74
C ARG A 427 -5.15 -19.04 3.28
N ILE A 428 -6.19 -19.01 2.43
CA ILE A 428 -6.06 -19.24 0.98
C ILE A 428 -5.19 -18.15 0.34
N ASN A 429 -5.41 -16.86 0.68
CA ASN A 429 -4.58 -15.77 0.17
C ASN A 429 -3.12 -15.88 0.64
N LYS A 430 -2.90 -16.26 1.89
CA LYS A 430 -1.55 -16.46 2.44
C LYS A 430 -0.84 -17.64 1.78
N GLU A 431 -1.54 -18.74 1.55
CA GLU A 431 -1.01 -19.91 0.87
C GLU A 431 -0.74 -19.63 -0.62
N LEU A 432 -1.63 -18.91 -1.33
CA LEU A 432 -1.44 -18.49 -2.72
C LEU A 432 -0.25 -17.52 -2.87
N THR A 433 -0.15 -16.52 -1.99
CA THR A 433 0.96 -15.55 -2.00
C THR A 433 2.29 -16.25 -1.69
N GLN A 434 2.30 -17.17 -0.72
CA GLN A 434 3.48 -17.96 -0.41
C GLN A 434 3.85 -18.94 -1.54
N MET A 435 2.87 -19.59 -2.18
CA MET A 435 3.15 -20.52 -3.29
C MET A 435 3.77 -19.81 -4.50
N VAL A 436 3.24 -18.68 -4.92
CA VAL A 436 3.69 -18.01 -6.16
C VAL A 436 5.05 -17.31 -5.98
N LEU A 437 5.31 -16.73 -4.80
CA LEU A 437 6.60 -16.09 -4.50
C LEU A 437 7.66 -17.11 -4.06
N LEU A 438 7.24 -18.18 -3.35
CA LEU A 438 8.15 -19.22 -2.87
C LEU A 438 8.62 -20.14 -4.00
N ASP A 439 7.74 -20.50 -4.95
CA ASP A 439 8.05 -21.51 -5.96
C ASP A 439 9.26 -21.12 -6.83
N ASN A 440 9.29 -19.88 -7.36
CA ASN A 440 10.39 -19.44 -8.22
C ASN A 440 11.66 -19.04 -7.46
N ALA A 441 11.52 -18.41 -6.31
CA ALA A 441 12.66 -17.95 -5.52
C ALA A 441 13.26 -19.11 -4.69
N THR A 442 12.42 -20.00 -4.16
CA THR A 442 12.86 -21.17 -3.39
C THR A 442 13.44 -22.25 -4.29
N GLU A 443 12.93 -22.44 -5.50
CA GLU A 443 13.52 -23.35 -6.47
C GLU A 443 14.94 -22.88 -6.87
N SER A 444 15.11 -21.59 -7.11
CA SER A 444 16.42 -21.00 -7.37
C SER A 444 17.37 -21.11 -6.17
N ALA A 445 16.88 -20.82 -4.97
CA ALA A 445 17.66 -20.95 -3.73
C ALA A 445 17.97 -22.42 -3.40
N GLY A 446 17.02 -23.34 -3.66
CA GLY A 446 17.20 -24.78 -3.53
C GLY A 446 18.31 -25.31 -4.42
N ASN A 447 18.38 -24.88 -5.67
CA ASN A 447 19.44 -25.26 -6.61
C ASN A 447 20.84 -24.83 -6.14
N VAL A 448 20.94 -23.64 -5.52
CA VAL A 448 22.20 -23.16 -4.93
C VAL A 448 22.62 -24.03 -3.73
N ILE A 449 21.69 -24.38 -2.85
CA ILE A 449 21.98 -25.24 -1.70
C ILE A 449 22.39 -26.64 -2.16
N GLU A 450 21.71 -27.18 -3.16
CA GLU A 450 22.05 -28.49 -3.74
C GLU A 450 23.46 -28.49 -4.35
N TYR A 451 23.86 -27.39 -5.02
CA TYR A 451 25.24 -27.21 -5.48
C TYR A 451 26.24 -27.36 -4.33
N PHE A 452 26.03 -26.67 -3.21
CA PHE A 452 26.91 -26.76 -2.04
C PHE A 452 26.89 -28.14 -1.40
N CYS A 453 25.78 -28.85 -1.43
CA CYS A 453 25.70 -30.26 -1.00
C CYS A 453 26.52 -31.18 -1.92
N ARG A 454 26.53 -30.96 -3.24
CA ARG A 454 27.39 -31.72 -4.18
C ARG A 454 28.87 -31.44 -3.98
N VAL A 455 29.24 -30.18 -3.70
CA VAL A 455 30.63 -29.80 -3.33
C VAL A 455 31.03 -30.46 -2.02
N ALA A 456 30.14 -30.45 -1.02
CA ALA A 456 30.37 -31.13 0.27
C ALA A 456 30.50 -32.66 0.16
N ALA A 457 29.90 -33.26 -0.86
CA ALA A 457 30.01 -34.67 -1.18
C ALA A 457 31.22 -35.03 -2.07
N GLY A 458 32.02 -34.03 -2.44
CA GLY A 458 33.19 -34.20 -3.34
C GLY A 458 32.80 -34.48 -4.80
N LYS A 459 31.56 -34.28 -5.19
CA LYS A 459 31.04 -34.50 -6.55
C LYS A 459 31.26 -33.31 -7.48
N GLU A 460 31.57 -32.17 -6.92
CA GLU A 460 31.76 -30.92 -7.67
C GLU A 460 32.88 -30.06 -7.03
N LYS A 461 33.53 -29.21 -7.83
CA LYS A 461 34.55 -28.30 -7.31
C LYS A 461 33.93 -26.96 -6.93
N MET A 462 34.41 -26.37 -5.85
CA MET A 462 33.97 -25.08 -5.36
C MET A 462 34.30 -23.96 -6.36
N ARG A 463 33.32 -23.10 -6.68
CA ARG A 463 33.48 -21.87 -7.44
C ARG A 463 33.40 -20.69 -6.45
N GLU A 464 34.33 -19.73 -6.55
CA GLU A 464 34.37 -18.61 -5.61
C GLU A 464 33.12 -17.71 -5.74
N GLU A 465 32.58 -17.60 -6.94
CA GLU A 465 31.35 -16.83 -7.21
C GLU A 465 30.12 -17.40 -6.49
N ALA A 466 30.09 -18.73 -6.29
CA ALA A 466 28.97 -19.40 -5.64
C ALA A 466 28.74 -18.92 -4.19
N TRP A 467 29.73 -18.32 -3.54
CA TRP A 467 29.55 -17.72 -2.21
C TRP A 467 28.55 -16.56 -2.20
N LYS A 468 28.51 -15.75 -3.27
CA LYS A 468 27.52 -14.68 -3.42
C LYS A 468 26.12 -15.25 -3.66
N GLU A 469 26.05 -16.31 -4.47
CA GLU A 469 24.80 -17.02 -4.74
C GLU A 469 24.24 -17.65 -3.45
N LEU A 470 25.09 -18.27 -2.62
CA LEU A 470 24.68 -18.81 -1.32
C LEU A 470 24.16 -17.74 -0.37
N MET A 471 24.83 -16.60 -0.29
CA MET A 471 24.38 -15.48 0.54
C MET A 471 22.99 -15.00 0.11
N SER A 472 22.77 -14.84 -1.20
CA SER A 472 21.46 -14.48 -1.75
C SER A 472 20.40 -15.55 -1.49
N ALA A 473 20.75 -16.83 -1.65
CA ALA A 473 19.84 -17.93 -1.40
C ALA A 473 19.43 -18.02 0.08
N ILE A 474 20.38 -17.78 0.99
CA ILE A 474 20.09 -17.76 2.43
C ILE A 474 19.19 -16.57 2.78
N GLU A 475 19.38 -15.40 2.20
CA GLU A 475 18.55 -14.23 2.45
C GLU A 475 17.12 -14.41 1.91
N ILE A 476 16.96 -15.15 0.81
CA ILE A 476 15.64 -15.54 0.29
C ILE A 476 14.92 -16.52 1.24
N LEU A 477 15.65 -17.50 1.76
CA LEU A 477 15.08 -18.55 2.62
C LEU A 477 14.92 -18.11 4.09
N TYR A 478 15.77 -17.21 4.53
CA TYR A 478 15.84 -16.70 5.90
C TYR A 478 16.05 -15.18 5.85
N PRO A 479 14.99 -14.39 5.60
CA PRO A 479 15.05 -12.94 5.56
C PRO A 479 15.69 -12.37 6.83
N ASP A 480 16.52 -11.33 6.68
CA ASP A 480 17.23 -10.63 7.75
C ASP A 480 18.34 -11.45 8.46
N PHE A 481 18.64 -12.66 7.97
CA PHE A 481 19.65 -13.52 8.59
C PHE A 481 21.05 -12.87 8.60
N HIS A 482 21.43 -12.22 7.51
CA HIS A 482 22.73 -11.57 7.40
C HIS A 482 22.86 -10.41 8.39
N GLU A 483 21.83 -9.59 8.51
CA GLU A 483 21.80 -8.46 9.44
C GLU A 483 21.83 -8.94 10.91
N ALA A 484 21.06 -9.97 11.22
CA ALA A 484 21.03 -10.59 12.54
C ALA A 484 22.42 -11.15 12.95
N VAL A 485 23.11 -11.80 12.02
CA VAL A 485 24.48 -12.32 12.24
C VAL A 485 25.48 -11.16 12.43
N GLN A 486 25.37 -10.11 11.64
CA GLN A 486 26.26 -8.96 11.69
C GLN A 486 26.08 -8.17 13.00
N GLY A 487 24.84 -8.01 13.47
CA GLY A 487 24.53 -7.39 14.75
C GLY A 487 25.12 -8.13 15.95
N ARG A 488 25.15 -9.47 15.93
CA ARG A 488 25.71 -10.31 17.01
C ARG A 488 27.23 -10.27 17.06
N LEU A 489 27.91 -10.07 15.95
CA LEU A 489 29.36 -10.12 15.84
C LEU A 489 30.06 -8.77 16.01
N GLN A 490 29.32 -7.67 16.24
CA GLN A 490 29.81 -6.33 16.60
C GLN A 490 31.03 -5.87 15.77
N GLY A 491 31.01 -6.05 14.45
CA GLY A 491 32.08 -5.62 13.56
C GLY A 491 33.32 -6.55 13.50
N GLN A 492 33.36 -7.68 14.20
CA GLN A 492 34.42 -8.69 14.11
C GLN A 492 34.15 -9.79 13.05
N LEU A 493 33.24 -9.53 12.12
CA LEU A 493 32.85 -10.49 11.09
C LEU A 493 33.98 -10.64 10.06
N ARG A 494 34.76 -11.72 10.17
CA ARG A 494 35.69 -12.12 9.13
C ARG A 494 34.99 -13.05 8.14
N GLU A 495 35.25 -12.84 6.86
CA GLU A 495 34.60 -13.61 5.76
C GLU A 495 34.59 -15.14 5.96
N PRO A 496 35.69 -15.80 6.42
CA PRO A 496 35.66 -17.24 6.66
C PRO A 496 34.72 -17.69 7.80
N LEU A 497 34.42 -16.80 8.75
CA LEU A 497 33.45 -17.09 9.81
C LEU A 497 32.03 -16.96 9.29
N LEU A 498 31.76 -15.90 8.52
CA LEU A 498 30.45 -15.71 7.87
C LEU A 498 30.12 -16.88 6.95
N ARG A 499 31.04 -17.30 6.07
CA ARG A 499 30.88 -18.48 5.21
C ARG A 499 30.58 -19.74 6.04
N THR A 500 31.23 -19.92 7.19
CA THR A 500 30.96 -21.04 8.11
C THR A 500 29.55 -20.97 8.68
N ILE A 501 29.10 -19.80 9.11
CA ILE A 501 27.74 -19.57 9.65
C ILE A 501 26.68 -19.87 8.59
N CYS A 502 26.88 -19.42 7.35
CA CYS A 502 25.98 -19.68 6.23
C CYS A 502 25.85 -21.19 5.93
N LEU A 503 26.99 -21.90 5.92
CA LEU A 503 26.99 -23.34 5.69
C LEU A 503 26.33 -24.13 6.85
N MET A 504 26.44 -23.62 8.07
CA MET A 504 25.73 -24.18 9.23
C MET A 504 24.21 -23.94 9.11
N LYS A 505 23.80 -22.76 8.64
CA LYS A 505 22.37 -22.42 8.49
C LYS A 505 21.68 -23.32 7.47
N ILE A 506 22.37 -23.76 6.43
CA ILE A 506 21.86 -24.75 5.48
C ILE A 506 22.05 -26.22 5.95
N GLY A 507 22.34 -26.43 7.21
CA GLY A 507 22.37 -27.75 7.85
C GLY A 507 23.65 -28.56 7.66
N MET A 508 24.74 -27.98 7.17
CA MET A 508 25.98 -28.74 6.93
C MET A 508 26.72 -29.09 8.22
N ARG A 509 27.19 -30.34 8.29
CA ARG A 509 28.01 -30.84 9.41
C ARG A 509 29.44 -30.28 9.32
N PRO A 510 30.19 -30.17 10.42
CA PRO A 510 31.55 -29.65 10.44
C PRO A 510 32.51 -30.31 9.44
N ALA A 511 32.35 -31.58 9.17
CA ALA A 511 33.16 -32.31 8.19
C ALA A 511 32.87 -31.86 6.74
N GLN A 512 31.63 -31.60 6.42
CA GLN A 512 31.16 -31.10 5.12
C GLN A 512 31.61 -29.66 4.91
N ILE A 513 31.51 -28.83 5.95
CA ILE A 513 32.00 -27.46 5.95
C ILE A 513 33.51 -27.41 5.69
N ALA A 514 34.27 -28.34 6.29
CA ALA A 514 35.71 -28.45 6.06
C ALA A 514 36.07 -28.73 4.59
N GLN A 515 35.25 -29.56 3.94
CA GLN A 515 35.41 -29.92 2.53
C GLN A 515 35.04 -28.74 1.60
N VAL A 516 33.92 -28.11 1.85
CA VAL A 516 33.46 -26.95 1.05
C VAL A 516 34.43 -25.78 1.14
N MET A 517 35.01 -25.53 2.32
CA MET A 517 35.92 -24.41 2.59
C MET A 517 37.39 -24.76 2.32
N ASP A 518 37.70 -25.94 1.88
CA ASP A 518 39.07 -26.48 1.70
C ASP A 518 39.98 -26.14 2.93
N ALA A 519 39.46 -26.42 4.12
CA ALA A 519 40.10 -26.02 5.37
C ALA A 519 40.31 -27.23 6.29
N ARG A 520 41.38 -27.13 7.12
CA ARG A 520 41.70 -28.19 8.11
C ARG A 520 40.52 -28.39 9.07
N LYS A 521 40.16 -29.64 9.37
CA LYS A 521 39.04 -30.00 10.27
C LYS A 521 39.08 -29.25 11.61
N GLN A 522 40.27 -29.11 12.20
CA GLN A 522 40.45 -28.37 13.48
C GLN A 522 40.12 -26.89 13.36
N THR A 523 40.46 -26.27 12.24
CA THR A 523 40.18 -24.85 11.99
C THR A 523 38.67 -24.62 11.83
N VAL A 524 38.00 -25.52 11.13
CA VAL A 524 36.55 -25.48 10.96
C VAL A 524 35.84 -25.76 12.27
N TRP A 525 36.30 -26.72 13.04
CA TRP A 525 35.72 -27.05 14.35
C TRP A 525 35.75 -25.83 15.30
N ASN A 526 36.85 -25.10 15.33
CA ASN A 526 36.97 -23.87 16.13
C ASN A 526 36.04 -22.76 15.64
N ARG A 527 35.83 -22.65 14.31
CA ARG A 527 34.89 -21.67 13.73
C ARG A 527 33.42 -22.07 14.01
N VAL A 528 33.08 -23.36 13.87
CA VAL A 528 31.77 -23.90 14.18
C VAL A 528 31.44 -23.69 15.67
N LYS A 529 32.39 -23.96 16.56
CA LYS A 529 32.24 -23.69 18.00
C LYS A 529 31.96 -22.21 18.23
N ARG A 530 32.80 -21.31 17.68
CA ARG A 530 32.61 -19.87 17.79
C ARG A 530 31.27 -19.39 17.19
N ALA A 531 30.86 -19.95 16.06
CA ALA A 531 29.59 -19.65 15.43
C ALA A 531 28.39 -20.05 16.31
N ARG A 532 28.44 -21.24 16.94
CA ARG A 532 27.44 -21.70 17.91
C ARG A 532 27.40 -20.86 19.17
N ASP A 533 28.56 -20.51 19.73
CA ASP A 533 28.66 -19.72 20.94
C ASP A 533 28.10 -18.30 20.74
N THR A 534 28.16 -17.78 19.50
CA THR A 534 27.76 -16.39 19.20
C THR A 534 26.38 -16.26 18.54
N CYS A 535 26.02 -17.24 17.72
CA CYS A 535 24.81 -17.20 16.87
C CYS A 535 23.99 -18.49 16.98
N GLY A 536 24.11 -19.26 18.06
CA GLY A 536 23.48 -20.58 18.20
C GLY A 536 21.98 -20.56 17.99
N ASP A 537 21.31 -19.60 18.59
CA ASP A 537 19.88 -19.36 18.46
C ASP A 537 19.42 -19.04 17.01
N LEU A 538 20.25 -18.34 16.23
CA LEU A 538 19.99 -18.06 14.81
C LEU A 538 20.22 -19.28 13.90
N LEU A 539 20.98 -20.28 14.40
CA LEU A 539 21.32 -21.49 13.67
C LEU A 539 20.34 -22.65 13.97
N ASP A 540 19.70 -22.65 15.14
CA ASP A 540 18.83 -23.72 15.59
C ASP A 540 17.42 -23.70 14.94
N GLU A 541 17.06 -22.64 14.20
CA GLU A 541 15.87 -22.59 13.35
C GLU A 541 16.08 -23.26 11.97
N VAL A 542 16.78 -24.36 11.92
CA VAL A 542 16.84 -25.18 10.70
C VAL A 542 15.53 -25.98 10.60
N ARG A 543 14.55 -25.48 9.86
CA ARG A 543 13.49 -26.34 9.32
C ARG A 543 14.17 -27.28 8.34
N ALA A 544 14.20 -28.55 8.70
CA ALA A 544 14.60 -29.60 7.80
C ALA A 544 13.78 -29.49 6.51
N LEU A 545 14.48 -29.26 5.39
CA LEU A 545 13.94 -29.53 4.07
C LEU A 545 13.97 -31.06 3.92
N GLU A 546 12.93 -31.76 4.41
CA GLU A 546 12.52 -33.08 3.96
C GLU A 546 11.49 -32.94 2.85
#